data_05b8c348cb14e77dc4993c43d81143db
#
_entry.id   05b8c348cb14e77dc4993c43d81143db
#
_cell.length_a   1.000
_cell.length_b   1.000
_cell.length_c   1.000
_cell.angle_alpha   90.00
_cell.angle_beta   90.00
_cell.angle_gamma   90.00
#
_symmetry.space_group_name_H-M   'P 1'
#
loop_
_entity.id
_entity.type
_entity.pdbx_description
1 polymer ?
#
loop_
_entity_poly.entity_id
_entity_poly.type
_entity_poly.pdbx_seq_one_letter_code
_entity_poly.pdbx_strand_id
1 'polypeptide(L)'
;MKPTRKKHVYLVDFACYKPHNPACMCTKEHFLKLIKSTGKFRDESLDFLRKILERSGIGEKTYLPECIMKTPSNTCLAEARNETESVVIGAIDELMLKTKVKKEEIGIIVTNCSLFNSIPSLSSMIVNHYKLSHNVLTYNLSGMGCSAGLISVDLARQLLQVHPNSYALVISTENINSGSYFGNNRSMLVSNCLFRVGGAAILLSNRISDSLRSKYYLKHIVRTHKGSQDNCYNSILQKEDDNGDTGVALSKDIMSSAGEALNANISTLAKNVLPLIEQLKFLTNLVARNLFKKKVIKAYAPNFMLAFEHFCIHTGGKAVQDQMQKVLKLSDWHMEPSRMTLYRYGNTSSSSVWYELAYCEAKGRVKKGHRIWQIAFGSGFKCNSAVWYALQTIDPVKEKNPWTDEIHEFPVNVTNH
;
A
#
# COMPACT_ATOMS: atom_id res chain seq x y z
N MET A 1 33.27 -19.62 -7.25
CA MET A 1 31.84 -19.91 -7.02
C MET A 1 31.10 -19.76 -8.35
N LYS A 2 30.39 -20.78 -8.83
CA LYS A 2 29.51 -20.64 -10.00
C LYS A 2 28.40 -19.62 -9.63
N PRO A 3 28.07 -18.66 -10.52
CA PRO A 3 26.98 -17.77 -10.26
C PRO A 3 25.68 -18.59 -10.10
N THR A 4 25.13 -18.62 -8.91
CA THR A 4 23.86 -19.31 -8.66
C THR A 4 22.78 -18.63 -9.51
N ARG A 5 22.16 -19.41 -10.41
CA ARG A 5 21.08 -18.91 -11.26
C ARG A 5 19.98 -18.28 -10.37
N LYS A 6 19.69 -17.02 -10.62
CA LYS A 6 18.68 -16.26 -9.86
C LYS A 6 17.36 -17.02 -9.89
N LYS A 7 16.83 -17.38 -8.73
CA LYS A 7 15.55 -18.11 -8.61
C LYS A 7 14.40 -17.19 -8.91
N HIS A 8 13.39 -17.67 -9.63
CA HIS A 8 12.14 -16.97 -9.78
C HIS A 8 11.41 -16.90 -8.43
N VAL A 9 10.75 -15.79 -8.19
CA VAL A 9 9.85 -15.63 -7.04
C VAL A 9 8.45 -15.47 -7.57
N TYR A 10 7.61 -16.42 -7.22
CA TYR A 10 6.22 -16.48 -7.62
C TYR A 10 5.33 -15.88 -6.53
N LEU A 11 4.33 -15.13 -6.92
CA LEU A 11 3.20 -14.76 -6.08
C LEU A 11 2.13 -15.83 -6.30
N VAL A 12 2.00 -16.74 -5.32
CA VAL A 12 1.03 -17.83 -5.37
C VAL A 12 -0.38 -17.25 -5.37
N ASP A 13 -0.68 -16.48 -4.32
CA ASP A 13 -1.92 -15.71 -4.19
C ASP A 13 -1.75 -14.65 -3.09
N PHE A 14 -2.77 -13.80 -2.92
CA PHE A 14 -2.87 -12.84 -1.84
C PHE A 14 -4.33 -12.70 -1.38
N ALA A 15 -4.52 -12.21 -0.16
CA ALA A 15 -5.83 -11.90 0.39
C ALA A 15 -5.78 -10.54 1.08
N CYS A 16 -6.85 -9.77 0.96
CA CYS A 16 -7.01 -8.48 1.63
C CYS A 16 -8.14 -8.57 2.66
N TYR A 17 -7.88 -8.08 3.84
CA TYR A 17 -8.85 -8.06 4.93
C TYR A 17 -10.01 -7.10 4.65
N LYS A 18 -11.24 -7.57 4.86
CA LYS A 18 -12.46 -6.74 4.87
C LYS A 18 -13.17 -6.98 6.20
N PRO A 19 -13.37 -5.95 7.03
CA PRO A 19 -14.11 -6.13 8.27
C PRO A 19 -15.49 -6.72 8.02
N HIS A 20 -15.83 -7.79 8.72
CA HIS A 20 -17.16 -8.41 8.65
C HIS A 20 -18.17 -7.72 9.57
N ASN A 21 -17.68 -7.06 10.64
CA ASN A 21 -18.53 -6.36 11.58
C ASN A 21 -19.04 -5.05 10.98
N PRO A 22 -20.38 -4.89 10.76
CA PRO A 22 -20.94 -3.64 10.24
C PRO A 22 -20.64 -2.42 11.13
N ALA A 23 -20.40 -2.62 12.44
CA ALA A 23 -20.05 -1.56 13.37
C ALA A 23 -18.71 -0.85 13.03
N CYS A 24 -17.85 -1.48 12.23
CA CYS A 24 -16.62 -0.88 11.72
C CYS A 24 -16.86 0.06 10.52
N MET A 25 -18.05 0.01 9.90
CA MET A 25 -18.33 0.85 8.73
C MET A 25 -18.58 2.29 9.15
N CYS A 26 -17.88 3.22 8.53
CA CYS A 26 -17.90 4.63 8.89
C CYS A 26 -18.20 5.51 7.68
N THR A 27 -19.31 6.26 7.74
CA THR A 27 -19.61 7.34 6.80
C THR A 27 -18.86 8.61 7.20
N LYS A 28 -18.72 9.56 6.27
CA LYS A 28 -18.11 10.88 6.56
C LYS A 28 -18.85 11.62 7.68
N GLU A 29 -20.18 11.57 7.64
CA GLU A 29 -21.01 12.21 8.66
C GLU A 29 -20.82 11.57 10.03
N HIS A 30 -20.80 10.23 10.09
CA HIS A 30 -20.57 9.48 11.32
C HIS A 30 -19.17 9.81 11.89
N PHE A 31 -18.15 9.83 11.05
CA PHE A 31 -16.81 10.24 11.47
C PHE A 31 -16.78 11.63 12.12
N LEU A 32 -17.42 12.62 11.49
CA LEU A 32 -17.48 13.98 12.05
C LEU A 32 -18.25 14.05 13.37
N LYS A 33 -19.36 13.32 13.50
CA LYS A 33 -20.11 13.21 14.76
C LYS A 33 -19.26 12.57 15.85
N LEU A 34 -18.54 11.50 15.52
CA LEU A 34 -17.65 10.80 16.43
C LEU A 34 -16.54 11.72 16.95
N ILE A 35 -15.81 12.39 16.04
CA ILE A 35 -14.75 13.34 16.40
C ILE A 35 -15.29 14.46 17.27
N LYS A 36 -16.45 15.03 16.93
CA LYS A 36 -17.09 16.08 17.74
C LYS A 36 -17.47 15.61 19.14
N SER A 37 -17.95 14.36 19.29
CA SER A 37 -18.36 13.80 20.57
C SER A 37 -17.20 13.61 21.57
N THR A 38 -15.96 13.58 21.09
CA THR A 38 -14.78 13.49 21.97
C THR A 38 -14.54 14.76 22.81
N GLY A 39 -15.09 15.91 22.39
CA GLY A 39 -14.89 17.21 23.06
C GLY A 39 -13.48 17.77 22.97
N LYS A 40 -12.56 17.11 22.25
CA LYS A 40 -11.12 17.49 22.19
C LYS A 40 -10.80 18.49 21.07
N PHE A 41 -11.68 18.60 20.07
CA PHE A 41 -11.44 19.39 18.86
C PHE A 41 -12.13 20.75 18.94
N ARG A 42 -11.41 21.80 18.53
CA ARG A 42 -11.96 23.15 18.33
C ARG A 42 -12.85 23.18 17.10
N ASP A 43 -13.81 24.09 17.03
CA ASP A 43 -14.71 24.24 15.88
C ASP A 43 -13.94 24.45 14.57
N GLU A 44 -12.87 25.23 14.59
CA GLU A 44 -11.98 25.44 13.43
C GLU A 44 -11.33 24.16 12.91
N SER A 45 -10.99 23.23 13.84
CA SER A 45 -10.44 21.92 13.50
C SER A 45 -11.51 21.00 12.90
N LEU A 46 -12.73 21.05 13.42
CA LEU A 46 -13.88 20.31 12.88
C LEU A 46 -14.23 20.78 11.47
N ASP A 47 -14.23 22.09 11.23
CA ASP A 47 -14.46 22.65 9.89
C ASP A 47 -13.34 22.29 8.91
N PHE A 48 -12.11 22.27 9.39
CA PHE A 48 -10.97 21.82 8.58
C PHE A 48 -11.11 20.34 8.20
N LEU A 49 -11.43 19.46 9.15
CA LEU A 49 -11.65 18.03 8.91
C LEU A 49 -12.78 17.80 7.90
N ARG A 50 -13.90 18.53 8.01
CA ARG A 50 -15.01 18.47 7.05
C ARG A 50 -14.53 18.78 5.62
N LYS A 51 -13.82 19.89 5.43
CA LYS A 51 -13.27 20.30 4.12
C LYS A 51 -12.28 19.29 3.55
N ILE A 52 -11.46 18.67 4.40
CA ILE A 52 -10.54 17.61 3.97
C ILE A 52 -11.30 16.37 3.53
N LEU A 53 -12.28 15.90 4.31
CA LEU A 53 -13.10 14.73 3.96
C LEU A 53 -13.83 14.89 2.64
N GLU A 54 -14.42 16.06 2.39
CA GLU A 54 -15.10 16.37 1.12
C GLU A 54 -14.15 16.25 -0.09
N ARG A 55 -12.88 16.65 0.07
CA ARG A 55 -11.86 16.66 -0.99
C ARG A 55 -10.97 15.43 -1.02
N SER A 56 -11.13 14.51 -0.07
CA SER A 56 -10.23 13.37 0.14
C SER A 56 -10.29 12.31 -0.96
N GLY A 57 -11.41 12.20 -1.65
CA GLY A 57 -11.72 11.08 -2.55
C GLY A 57 -12.28 9.84 -1.83
N ILE A 58 -12.43 9.90 -0.50
CA ILE A 58 -13.03 8.81 0.30
C ILE A 58 -14.56 8.83 0.15
N GLY A 59 -15.16 7.66 0.05
CA GLY A 59 -16.61 7.48 -0.01
C GLY A 59 -17.26 7.30 1.37
N GLU A 60 -18.51 6.83 1.34
CA GLU A 60 -19.33 6.68 2.55
C GLU A 60 -19.24 5.29 3.20
N LYS A 61 -18.64 4.31 2.54
CA LYS A 61 -18.53 2.93 3.04
C LYS A 61 -17.06 2.58 3.34
N THR A 62 -16.39 3.30 4.26
CA THR A 62 -15.02 2.98 4.70
C THR A 62 -15.01 2.34 6.08
N TYR A 63 -13.87 1.87 6.56
CA TYR A 63 -13.80 1.13 7.83
C TYR A 63 -12.84 1.80 8.82
N LEU A 64 -13.31 1.97 10.06
CA LEU A 64 -12.50 2.32 11.22
C LEU A 64 -12.53 1.19 12.25
N PRO A 65 -11.55 1.12 13.18
CA PRO A 65 -11.58 0.15 14.27
C PRO A 65 -12.84 0.32 15.13
N GLU A 66 -13.42 -0.78 15.57
CA GLU A 66 -14.62 -0.76 16.41
C GLU A 66 -14.44 0.07 17.69
N CYS A 67 -13.24 0.01 18.28
CA CYS A 67 -12.90 0.77 19.49
C CYS A 67 -12.93 2.30 19.29
N ILE A 68 -12.63 2.78 18.07
CA ILE A 68 -12.76 4.20 17.71
C ILE A 68 -14.22 4.57 17.45
N MET A 69 -15.02 3.64 16.90
CA MET A 69 -16.43 3.85 16.59
C MET A 69 -17.32 3.91 17.82
N LYS A 70 -16.84 3.49 19.00
CA LYS A 70 -17.55 3.58 20.28
C LYS A 70 -17.47 5.00 20.87
N THR A 71 -18.48 5.36 21.66
CA THR A 71 -18.49 6.62 22.44
C THR A 71 -18.55 6.30 23.93
N PRO A 72 -17.52 6.66 24.72
CA PRO A 72 -16.26 7.28 24.31
C PRO A 72 -15.35 6.31 23.53
N SER A 73 -14.56 6.88 22.59
CA SER A 73 -13.55 6.10 21.86
C SER A 73 -12.47 5.58 22.81
N ASN A 74 -12.01 4.36 22.59
CA ASN A 74 -10.97 3.72 23.37
C ASN A 74 -9.73 3.44 22.52
N THR A 75 -8.63 4.14 22.77
CA THR A 75 -7.37 4.03 22.03
C THR A 75 -6.23 3.40 22.86
N CYS A 76 -6.58 2.50 23.77
CA CYS A 76 -5.58 1.82 24.60
C CYS A 76 -4.79 0.75 23.82
N LEU A 77 -3.67 0.33 24.41
CA LEU A 77 -2.76 -0.69 23.85
C LEU A 77 -3.50 -2.03 23.56
N ALA A 78 -4.43 -2.42 24.43
CA ALA A 78 -5.19 -3.66 24.26
C ALA A 78 -6.05 -3.61 22.99
N GLU A 79 -6.75 -2.50 22.74
CA GLU A 79 -7.56 -2.31 21.54
C GLU A 79 -6.70 -2.20 20.27
N ALA A 80 -5.54 -1.55 20.34
CA ALA A 80 -4.59 -1.54 19.23
C ALA A 80 -4.11 -2.96 18.88
N ARG A 81 -3.87 -3.79 19.89
CA ARG A 81 -3.52 -5.20 19.70
C ARG A 81 -4.66 -5.99 19.07
N ASN A 82 -5.89 -5.83 19.57
CA ASN A 82 -7.08 -6.50 19.06
C ASN A 82 -7.36 -6.13 17.60
N GLU A 83 -7.23 -4.85 17.24
CA GLU A 83 -7.35 -4.38 15.86
C GLU A 83 -6.35 -5.11 14.96
N THR A 84 -5.07 -5.06 15.33
CA THR A 84 -4.01 -5.66 14.51
C THR A 84 -4.17 -7.17 14.38
N GLU A 85 -4.50 -7.85 15.48
CA GLU A 85 -4.72 -9.29 15.48
C GLU A 85 -5.87 -9.67 14.55
N SER A 86 -7.02 -8.99 14.64
CA SER A 86 -8.17 -9.22 13.77
C SER A 86 -7.85 -9.04 12.29
N VAL A 87 -7.13 -7.98 11.94
CA VAL A 87 -6.74 -7.68 10.55
C VAL A 87 -5.76 -8.72 10.01
N VAL A 88 -4.72 -9.03 10.80
CA VAL A 88 -3.64 -9.94 10.38
C VAL A 88 -4.16 -11.36 10.26
N ILE A 89 -4.88 -11.86 11.27
CA ILE A 89 -5.41 -13.23 11.27
C ILE A 89 -6.46 -13.38 10.18
N GLY A 90 -7.40 -12.42 10.03
CA GLY A 90 -8.41 -12.49 8.99
C GLY A 90 -7.83 -12.53 7.58
N ALA A 91 -6.76 -11.76 7.31
CA ALA A 91 -6.08 -11.79 6.01
C ALA A 91 -5.33 -13.13 5.78
N ILE A 92 -4.69 -13.69 6.81
CA ILE A 92 -3.98 -14.96 6.70
C ILE A 92 -4.96 -16.12 6.50
N ASP A 93 -6.04 -16.17 7.28
CA ASP A 93 -7.05 -17.23 7.18
C ASP A 93 -7.65 -17.28 5.77
N GLU A 94 -8.02 -16.13 5.21
CA GLU A 94 -8.53 -16.05 3.85
C GLU A 94 -7.48 -16.52 2.83
N LEU A 95 -6.21 -16.13 2.99
CA LEU A 95 -5.11 -16.57 2.12
C LEU A 95 -4.90 -18.09 2.20
N MET A 96 -4.95 -18.66 3.40
CA MET A 96 -4.79 -20.11 3.60
C MET A 96 -5.95 -20.89 2.98
N LEU A 97 -7.18 -20.37 3.09
CA LEU A 97 -8.36 -20.96 2.42
C LEU A 97 -8.23 -20.97 0.90
N LYS A 98 -7.70 -19.88 0.31
CA LYS A 98 -7.49 -19.75 -1.14
C LYS A 98 -6.37 -20.68 -1.65
N THR A 99 -5.25 -20.71 -0.96
CA THR A 99 -4.03 -21.38 -1.46
C THR A 99 -3.93 -22.84 -1.08
N LYS A 100 -4.65 -23.27 -0.04
CA LYS A 100 -4.56 -24.61 0.58
C LYS A 100 -3.14 -24.96 1.06
N VAL A 101 -2.28 -23.96 1.23
CA VAL A 101 -0.92 -24.15 1.76
C VAL A 101 -1.04 -24.45 3.27
N LYS A 102 -0.33 -25.50 3.70
CA LYS A 102 -0.30 -25.88 5.11
C LYS A 102 0.61 -24.91 5.88
N LYS A 103 0.22 -24.56 7.09
CA LYS A 103 0.98 -23.66 7.96
C LYS A 103 2.41 -24.14 8.22
N GLU A 104 2.62 -25.46 8.26
CA GLU A 104 3.93 -26.10 8.48
C GLU A 104 4.89 -25.87 7.32
N GLU A 105 4.40 -25.50 6.15
CA GLU A 105 5.22 -25.24 4.96
C GLU A 105 5.74 -23.81 4.91
N ILE A 106 5.25 -22.91 5.78
CA ILE A 106 5.68 -21.51 5.85
C ILE A 106 7.03 -21.46 6.55
N GLY A 107 8.08 -21.13 5.79
CA GLY A 107 9.44 -21.02 6.32
C GLY A 107 9.87 -19.60 6.68
N ILE A 108 9.21 -18.59 6.12
CA ILE A 108 9.59 -17.18 6.26
C ILE A 108 8.33 -16.33 6.50
N ILE A 109 8.39 -15.44 7.48
CA ILE A 109 7.36 -14.42 7.75
C ILE A 109 8.01 -13.05 7.75
N VAL A 110 7.44 -12.14 6.97
CA VAL A 110 7.81 -10.72 6.97
C VAL A 110 6.56 -9.88 7.23
N THR A 111 6.48 -9.26 8.39
CA THR A 111 5.37 -8.35 8.73
C THR A 111 5.80 -6.89 8.60
N ASN A 112 4.88 -6.02 8.26
CA ASN A 112 5.11 -4.58 8.34
C ASN A 112 3.88 -3.85 8.92
N CYS A 113 4.18 -2.95 9.85
CA CYS A 113 3.28 -1.99 10.45
C CYS A 113 4.13 -0.83 10.97
N SER A 114 3.77 0.42 10.66
CA SER A 114 4.62 1.55 11.02
C SER A 114 4.28 2.14 12.39
N LEU A 115 3.00 2.21 12.72
CA LEU A 115 2.51 2.93 13.90
C LEU A 115 2.33 2.05 15.13
N PHE A 116 2.31 0.73 14.96
CA PHE A 116 2.16 -0.22 16.07
C PHE A 116 3.33 -1.21 16.09
N ASN A 117 4.21 -1.03 17.08
CA ASN A 117 5.39 -1.86 17.29
C ASN A 117 5.38 -2.43 18.71
N SER A 118 4.62 -3.49 18.92
CA SER A 118 4.38 -4.10 20.23
C SER A 118 5.42 -5.15 20.63
N ILE A 119 5.48 -5.46 21.92
CA ILE A 119 6.17 -6.61 22.49
C ILE A 119 5.14 -7.58 23.09
N PRO A 120 5.08 -8.87 22.67
CA PRO A 120 5.80 -9.47 21.53
C PRO A 120 5.45 -8.85 20.17
N SER A 121 6.34 -9.07 19.18
CA SER A 121 6.18 -8.53 17.82
C SER A 121 5.00 -9.15 17.07
N LEU A 122 4.55 -8.51 15.98
CA LEU A 122 3.46 -9.03 15.13
C LEU A 122 3.80 -10.40 14.53
N SER A 123 5.04 -10.62 14.11
CA SER A 123 5.46 -11.94 13.62
C SER A 123 5.43 -13.00 14.72
N SER A 124 5.79 -12.64 15.96
CA SER A 124 5.66 -13.56 17.10
C SER A 124 4.21 -13.87 17.44
N MET A 125 3.31 -12.90 17.29
CA MET A 125 1.86 -13.10 17.43
C MET A 125 1.36 -14.14 16.41
N ILE A 126 1.77 -14.03 15.13
CA ILE A 126 1.41 -15.00 14.08
C ILE A 126 1.95 -16.38 14.41
N VAL A 127 3.22 -16.49 14.79
CA VAL A 127 3.85 -17.77 15.19
C VAL A 127 3.08 -18.40 16.34
N ASN A 128 2.71 -17.62 17.35
CA ASN A 128 1.95 -18.13 18.50
C ASN A 128 0.53 -18.54 18.11
N HIS A 129 -0.19 -17.73 17.32
CA HIS A 129 -1.56 -18.02 16.91
C HIS A 129 -1.67 -19.34 16.12
N TYR A 130 -0.84 -19.49 15.09
CA TYR A 130 -0.87 -20.65 14.20
C TYR A 130 -0.03 -21.84 14.71
N LYS A 131 0.69 -21.69 15.84
CA LYS A 131 1.62 -22.70 16.37
C LYS A 131 2.61 -23.16 15.30
N LEU A 132 3.27 -22.20 14.67
CA LEU A 132 4.22 -22.45 13.59
C LEU A 132 5.50 -23.13 14.11
N SER A 133 6.27 -23.71 13.20
CA SER A 133 7.54 -24.37 13.51
C SER A 133 8.54 -23.40 14.18
N HIS A 134 9.33 -23.91 15.13
CA HIS A 134 10.40 -23.14 15.78
C HIS A 134 11.52 -22.69 14.80
N ASN A 135 11.59 -23.29 13.61
CA ASN A 135 12.57 -22.95 12.57
C ASN A 135 12.09 -21.82 11.62
N VAL A 136 10.86 -21.29 11.79
CA VAL A 136 10.36 -20.22 10.94
C VAL A 136 11.17 -18.93 11.14
N LEU A 137 11.62 -18.34 10.04
CA LEU A 137 12.34 -17.07 10.04
C LEU A 137 11.34 -15.92 10.10
N THR A 138 11.48 -15.03 11.08
CA THR A 138 10.53 -13.94 11.31
C THR A 138 11.19 -12.57 11.27
N TYR A 139 10.58 -11.63 10.59
CA TYR A 139 11.03 -10.24 10.46
C TYR A 139 9.85 -9.29 10.67
N ASN A 140 10.09 -8.20 11.41
CA ASN A 140 9.17 -7.08 11.54
C ASN A 140 9.81 -5.83 10.99
N LEU A 141 9.12 -5.16 10.04
CA LEU A 141 9.52 -3.88 9.49
C LEU A 141 8.62 -2.79 10.08
N SER A 142 9.21 -1.87 10.83
CA SER A 142 8.51 -0.78 11.50
C SER A 142 9.00 0.57 10.99
N GLY A 143 8.17 1.63 11.07
CA GLY A 143 8.55 2.98 10.73
C GLY A 143 8.88 3.24 9.25
N MET A 144 8.52 2.34 8.33
CA MET A 144 8.86 2.47 6.90
C MET A 144 7.77 3.13 6.06
N GLY A 145 6.62 3.44 6.68
CA GLY A 145 5.49 4.08 6.03
C GLY A 145 4.78 3.21 5.00
N CYS A 146 3.91 3.83 4.20
CA CYS A 146 3.00 3.12 3.30
C CYS A 146 3.70 2.31 2.19
N SER A 147 4.99 2.54 1.92
CA SER A 147 5.75 1.73 0.98
C SER A 147 6.35 0.45 1.58
N ALA A 148 6.14 0.20 2.88
CA ALA A 148 6.68 -0.95 3.60
C ALA A 148 6.25 -2.30 3.00
N GLY A 149 5.05 -2.38 2.43
CA GLY A 149 4.57 -3.60 1.77
C GLY A 149 5.48 -4.07 0.64
N LEU A 150 5.91 -3.16 -0.24
CA LEU A 150 6.83 -3.48 -1.33
C LEU A 150 8.27 -3.72 -0.83
N ILE A 151 8.66 -3.08 0.27
CA ILE A 151 9.96 -3.37 0.93
C ILE A 151 9.93 -4.78 1.51
N SER A 152 8.83 -5.19 2.12
CA SER A 152 8.63 -6.54 2.66
C SER A 152 8.67 -7.61 1.57
N VAL A 153 8.06 -7.34 0.41
CA VAL A 153 8.17 -8.20 -0.78
C VAL A 153 9.63 -8.33 -1.23
N ASP A 154 10.41 -7.23 -1.24
CA ASP A 154 11.82 -7.28 -1.61
C ASP A 154 12.65 -8.08 -0.61
N LEU A 155 12.40 -7.91 0.70
CA LEU A 155 13.09 -8.71 1.73
C LEU A 155 12.75 -10.20 1.57
N ALA A 156 11.47 -10.54 1.43
CA ALA A 156 11.06 -11.92 1.21
C ALA A 156 11.68 -12.50 -0.07
N ARG A 157 11.74 -11.73 -1.17
CA ARG A 157 12.43 -12.10 -2.41
C ARG A 157 13.91 -12.43 -2.17
N GLN A 158 14.60 -11.60 -1.38
CA GLN A 158 16.03 -11.82 -1.07
C GLN A 158 16.21 -13.08 -0.22
N LEU A 159 15.39 -13.29 0.79
CA LEU A 159 15.41 -14.50 1.64
C LEU A 159 15.14 -15.76 0.81
N LEU A 160 14.19 -15.71 -0.12
CA LEU A 160 13.89 -16.82 -1.02
C LEU A 160 15.05 -17.15 -2.00
N GLN A 161 16.05 -16.26 -2.23
CA GLN A 161 17.25 -16.62 -3.00
C GLN A 161 18.17 -17.58 -2.22
N VAL A 162 18.21 -17.46 -0.90
CA VAL A 162 19.10 -18.25 -0.03
C VAL A 162 18.43 -19.45 0.63
N HIS A 163 17.08 -19.40 0.76
CA HIS A 163 16.28 -20.50 1.32
C HIS A 163 15.52 -21.22 0.19
N PRO A 164 16.00 -22.38 -0.30
CA PRO A 164 15.35 -23.11 -1.41
C PRO A 164 14.05 -23.78 -0.97
N ASN A 165 13.13 -23.96 -1.94
CA ASN A 165 11.87 -24.70 -1.78
C ASN A 165 11.01 -24.19 -0.59
N SER A 166 10.93 -22.87 -0.44
CA SER A 166 10.31 -22.22 0.71
C SER A 166 9.12 -21.38 0.29
N TYR A 167 8.16 -21.24 1.24
CA TYR A 167 7.15 -20.19 1.20
C TYR A 167 7.56 -19.04 2.11
N ALA A 168 7.33 -17.82 1.63
CA ALA A 168 7.42 -16.60 2.41
C ALA A 168 6.04 -15.95 2.50
N LEU A 169 5.55 -15.78 3.72
CA LEU A 169 4.31 -15.08 4.05
C LEU A 169 4.65 -13.62 4.37
N VAL A 170 4.18 -12.70 3.53
CA VAL A 170 4.31 -11.26 3.75
C VAL A 170 2.99 -10.72 4.27
N ILE A 171 3.02 -9.97 5.36
CA ILE A 171 1.84 -9.33 5.95
C ILE A 171 2.05 -7.83 5.97
N SER A 172 1.11 -7.12 5.34
CA SER A 172 1.09 -5.66 5.27
C SER A 172 -0.16 -5.13 5.96
N THR A 173 0.01 -4.31 6.99
CA THR A 173 -1.09 -3.65 7.71
C THR A 173 -0.64 -2.31 8.28
N GLU A 174 -1.61 -1.54 8.77
CA GLU A 174 -1.38 -0.38 9.63
C GLU A 174 -2.37 -0.41 10.78
N ASN A 175 -1.97 0.11 11.92
CA ASN A 175 -2.83 0.22 13.09
C ASN A 175 -3.42 1.63 13.17
N ILE A 176 -4.72 1.73 12.98
CA ILE A 176 -5.43 3.01 12.94
C ILE A 176 -5.65 3.56 14.34
N ASN A 177 -5.86 2.68 15.33
CA ASN A 177 -5.99 3.06 16.72
C ASN A 177 -4.75 3.82 17.19
N SER A 178 -3.55 3.24 17.00
CA SER A 178 -2.28 3.89 17.39
C SER A 178 -1.93 5.13 16.56
N GLY A 179 -2.53 5.26 15.37
CA GLY A 179 -2.33 6.40 14.48
C GLY A 179 -3.32 7.54 14.68
N SER A 180 -4.35 7.34 15.50
CA SER A 180 -5.41 8.34 15.72
C SER A 180 -4.91 9.51 16.54
N TYR A 181 -5.04 10.73 16.00
CA TYR A 181 -4.62 11.96 16.64
C TYR A 181 -5.83 12.74 17.19
N PHE A 182 -5.78 13.13 18.45
CA PHE A 182 -6.86 13.81 19.16
C PHE A 182 -6.52 15.25 19.58
N GLY A 183 -5.63 15.90 18.86
CA GLY A 183 -5.26 17.30 19.04
C GLY A 183 -5.75 18.21 17.91
N ASN A 184 -5.23 19.44 17.86
CA ASN A 184 -5.71 20.48 16.95
C ASN A 184 -4.67 20.96 15.93
N ASN A 185 -3.55 20.25 15.77
CA ASN A 185 -2.53 20.61 14.78
C ASN A 185 -2.97 20.16 13.38
N ARG A 186 -3.21 21.13 12.49
CA ARG A 186 -3.73 20.88 11.13
C ARG A 186 -2.88 19.89 10.31
N SER A 187 -1.55 19.89 10.50
CA SER A 187 -0.68 18.98 9.75
C SER A 187 -0.90 17.51 10.12
N MET A 188 -1.41 17.22 11.33
CA MET A 188 -1.69 15.88 11.85
C MET A 188 -3.15 15.46 11.63
N LEU A 189 -4.08 16.42 11.49
CA LEU A 189 -5.51 16.14 11.27
C LEU A 189 -5.78 15.46 9.93
N VAL A 190 -4.97 15.71 8.91
CA VAL A 190 -5.15 15.13 7.57
C VAL A 190 -5.08 13.60 7.59
N SER A 191 -4.18 13.05 8.41
CA SER A 191 -4.02 11.59 8.55
C SER A 191 -5.30 10.92 9.05
N ASN A 192 -6.00 11.52 10.04
CA ASN A 192 -7.27 11.00 10.55
C ASN A 192 -8.36 10.89 9.47
N CYS A 193 -8.37 11.83 8.51
CA CYS A 193 -9.32 11.80 7.41
C CYS A 193 -9.06 10.67 6.42
N LEU A 194 -7.80 10.29 6.19
CA LEU A 194 -7.39 9.42 5.10
C LEU A 194 -7.22 7.96 5.52
N PHE A 195 -6.60 7.71 6.69
CA PHE A 195 -6.28 6.35 7.12
C PHE A 195 -7.50 5.54 7.51
N ARG A 196 -7.55 4.29 7.06
CA ARG A 196 -8.64 3.34 7.29
C ARG A 196 -8.08 1.94 7.57
N VAL A 197 -8.89 1.14 8.25
CA VAL A 197 -8.55 -0.25 8.56
C VAL A 197 -8.37 -1.07 7.29
N GLY A 198 -7.27 -1.81 7.24
CA GLY A 198 -6.99 -2.75 6.17
C GLY A 198 -5.68 -3.49 6.37
N GLY A 199 -5.57 -4.62 5.70
CA GLY A 199 -4.38 -5.44 5.71
C GLY A 199 -4.38 -6.40 4.53
N ALA A 200 -3.21 -6.92 4.20
CA ALA A 200 -3.04 -7.90 3.15
C ALA A 200 -2.04 -8.98 3.58
N ALA A 201 -2.37 -10.23 3.27
CA ALA A 201 -1.48 -11.38 3.38
C ALA A 201 -1.10 -11.84 1.98
N ILE A 202 0.19 -12.04 1.73
CA ILE A 202 0.77 -12.33 0.42
C ILE A 202 1.64 -13.58 0.55
N LEU A 203 1.39 -14.60 -0.27
CA LEU A 203 2.17 -15.83 -0.30
C LEU A 203 3.14 -15.84 -1.48
N LEU A 204 4.41 -15.77 -1.18
CA LEU A 204 5.50 -15.87 -2.15
C LEU A 204 6.15 -17.26 -2.09
N SER A 205 6.59 -17.76 -3.24
CA SER A 205 7.25 -19.05 -3.38
C SER A 205 8.43 -18.98 -4.33
N ASN A 206 9.48 -19.79 -4.05
CA ASN A 206 10.53 -20.09 -5.01
C ASN A 206 10.50 -21.56 -5.49
N ARG A 207 9.43 -22.29 -5.19
CA ARG A 207 9.24 -23.68 -5.62
C ARG A 207 8.88 -23.73 -7.10
N ILE A 208 9.56 -24.53 -7.88
CA ILE A 208 9.30 -24.67 -9.32
C ILE A 208 7.89 -25.25 -9.55
N SER A 209 7.43 -26.15 -8.67
CA SER A 209 6.09 -26.73 -8.72
C SER A 209 4.97 -25.68 -8.65
N ASP A 210 5.23 -24.54 -8.02
CA ASP A 210 4.24 -23.47 -7.88
C ASP A 210 4.11 -22.59 -9.13
N SER A 211 5.00 -22.73 -10.11
CA SER A 211 4.95 -21.93 -11.34
C SER A 211 3.65 -22.05 -12.12
N LEU A 212 2.98 -23.21 -12.06
CA LEU A 212 1.74 -23.48 -12.79
C LEU A 212 0.48 -22.96 -12.05
N ARG A 213 0.52 -22.89 -10.70
CA ARG A 213 -0.62 -22.46 -9.90
C ARG A 213 -0.54 -21.01 -9.44
N SER A 214 0.64 -20.39 -9.53
CA SER A 214 0.82 -19.01 -9.11
C SER A 214 0.15 -18.03 -10.06
N LYS A 215 -0.41 -16.96 -9.50
CA LYS A 215 -1.04 -15.90 -10.27
C LYS A 215 -0.01 -15.05 -11.02
N TYR A 216 1.10 -14.73 -10.33
CA TYR A 216 2.12 -13.83 -10.89
C TYR A 216 3.51 -14.31 -10.57
N TYR A 217 4.51 -13.77 -11.28
CA TYR A 217 5.89 -13.80 -10.83
C TYR A 217 6.47 -12.38 -10.75
N LEU A 218 7.37 -12.18 -9.79
CA LEU A 218 8.05 -10.90 -9.58
C LEU A 218 9.15 -10.71 -10.62
N LYS A 219 8.96 -9.75 -11.51
CA LYS A 219 9.91 -9.47 -12.60
C LYS A 219 10.97 -8.46 -12.18
N HIS A 220 10.54 -7.33 -11.62
CA HIS A 220 11.41 -6.26 -11.15
C HIS A 220 10.93 -5.69 -9.82
N ILE A 221 11.87 -5.23 -9.02
CA ILE A 221 11.60 -4.41 -7.84
C ILE A 221 12.64 -3.30 -7.78
N VAL A 222 12.20 -2.08 -7.52
CA VAL A 222 13.05 -0.89 -7.40
C VAL A 222 12.73 -0.19 -6.11
N ARG A 223 13.75 0.03 -5.28
CA ARG A 223 13.66 0.77 -4.03
C ARG A 223 14.37 2.09 -4.15
N THR A 224 13.73 3.16 -3.70
CA THR A 224 14.30 4.50 -3.65
C THR A 224 14.09 5.09 -2.26
N HIS A 225 15.13 5.63 -1.68
CA HIS A 225 15.12 6.27 -0.37
C HIS A 225 15.79 7.64 -0.44
N LYS A 226 15.07 8.70 -0.04
CA LYS A 226 15.50 10.09 -0.07
C LYS A 226 15.73 10.67 1.33
N GLY A 227 15.85 9.84 2.35
CA GLY A 227 15.95 10.23 3.74
C GLY A 227 17.26 10.95 4.14
N SER A 228 18.24 11.03 3.23
CA SER A 228 19.43 11.85 3.43
C SER A 228 19.18 13.36 3.18
N GLN A 229 18.00 13.71 2.68
CA GLN A 229 17.59 15.09 2.43
C GLN A 229 16.58 15.48 3.52
N ASP A 230 16.83 16.56 4.27
CA ASP A 230 16.02 16.98 5.41
C ASP A 230 14.57 17.29 5.03
N ASN A 231 14.32 17.93 3.89
CA ASN A 231 12.98 18.18 3.37
C ASN A 231 12.20 16.90 3.10
N CYS A 232 12.87 15.86 2.58
CA CYS A 232 12.29 14.54 2.35
C CYS A 232 12.09 13.79 3.66
N TYR A 233 13.05 13.82 4.57
CA TYR A 233 12.95 13.17 5.87
C TYR A 233 11.79 13.73 6.70
N ASN A 234 11.66 15.06 6.77
CA ASN A 234 10.65 15.75 7.57
C ASN A 234 9.27 15.86 6.88
N SER A 235 9.10 15.34 5.66
CA SER A 235 7.84 15.48 4.91
C SER A 235 6.68 14.69 5.51
N ILE A 236 6.96 13.54 6.15
CA ILE A 236 6.01 12.73 6.93
C ILE A 236 6.73 12.32 8.22
N LEU A 237 6.32 12.90 9.35
CA LEU A 237 7.00 12.69 10.62
C LEU A 237 6.00 12.45 11.75
N GLN A 238 6.21 11.36 12.49
CA GLN A 238 5.51 11.14 13.76
C GLN A 238 6.17 12.01 14.85
N LYS A 239 5.39 12.86 15.49
CA LYS A 239 5.85 13.77 16.55
C LYS A 239 4.72 14.16 17.48
N GLU A 240 5.05 14.75 18.60
CA GLU A 240 4.11 15.38 19.51
C GLU A 240 3.76 16.80 19.05
N ASP A 241 2.56 17.25 19.36
CA ASP A 241 2.15 18.65 19.27
C ASP A 241 2.51 19.43 20.55
N ASP A 242 2.12 20.69 20.62
CA ASP A 242 2.43 21.58 21.77
C ASP A 242 1.76 21.12 23.08
N ASN A 243 0.80 20.20 23.04
CA ASN A 243 0.14 19.62 24.21
C ASN A 243 0.69 18.23 24.58
N GLY A 244 1.63 17.68 23.80
CA GLY A 244 2.17 16.33 23.98
C GLY A 244 1.33 15.24 23.27
N ASP A 245 0.33 15.61 22.48
CA ASP A 245 -0.46 14.64 21.72
C ASP A 245 0.32 14.17 20.50
N THR A 246 0.56 12.86 20.39
CA THR A 246 1.31 12.25 19.28
C THR A 246 0.45 12.14 18.02
N GLY A 247 0.99 12.55 16.88
CA GLY A 247 0.35 12.43 15.58
C GLY A 247 1.34 12.29 14.43
N VAL A 248 0.83 11.96 13.23
CA VAL A 248 1.62 11.92 12.00
C VAL A 248 1.45 13.25 11.26
N ALA A 249 2.47 14.08 11.32
CA ALA A 249 2.49 15.38 10.66
C ALA A 249 2.86 15.23 9.18
N LEU A 250 2.05 15.84 8.31
CA LEU A 250 2.28 15.94 6.87
C LEU A 250 2.74 17.36 6.54
N SER A 251 3.97 17.51 6.03
CA SER A 251 4.50 18.83 5.68
C SER A 251 3.96 19.32 4.34
N LYS A 252 4.11 20.63 4.07
CA LYS A 252 3.79 21.21 2.77
C LYS A 252 4.68 20.67 1.63
N ASP A 253 5.85 20.14 1.97
CA ASP A 253 6.86 19.65 1.02
C ASP A 253 6.58 18.20 0.57
N ILE A 254 5.53 17.55 1.09
CA ILE A 254 5.22 16.15 0.77
C ILE A 254 5.10 15.91 -0.75
N MET A 255 4.52 16.86 -1.49
CA MET A 255 4.33 16.72 -2.95
C MET A 255 5.65 16.86 -3.71
N SER A 256 6.55 17.75 -3.29
CA SER A 256 7.89 17.89 -3.89
C SER A 256 8.76 16.69 -3.56
N SER A 257 8.76 16.24 -2.31
CA SER A 257 9.49 15.04 -1.87
C SER A 257 9.03 13.77 -2.60
N ALA A 258 7.70 13.62 -2.78
CA ALA A 258 7.13 12.53 -3.58
C ALA A 258 7.58 12.61 -5.05
N GLY A 259 7.59 13.81 -5.64
CA GLY A 259 8.05 14.03 -7.01
C GLY A 259 9.53 13.67 -7.21
N GLU A 260 10.40 14.05 -6.27
CA GLU A 260 11.82 13.70 -6.31
C GLU A 260 12.06 12.20 -6.19
N ALA A 261 11.37 11.55 -5.23
CA ALA A 261 11.48 10.12 -5.01
C ALA A 261 10.93 9.34 -6.22
N LEU A 262 9.79 9.78 -6.76
CA LEU A 262 9.20 9.22 -7.98
C LEU A 262 10.18 9.31 -9.16
N ASN A 263 10.72 10.47 -9.43
CA ASN A 263 11.63 10.68 -10.57
C ASN A 263 12.86 9.74 -10.47
N ALA A 264 13.44 9.59 -9.29
CA ALA A 264 14.56 8.67 -9.08
C ALA A 264 14.15 7.19 -9.29
N ASN A 265 12.97 6.81 -8.80
CA ASN A 265 12.44 5.45 -8.91
C ASN A 265 12.15 5.09 -10.37
N ILE A 266 11.39 5.93 -11.08
CA ILE A 266 11.02 5.68 -12.48
C ILE A 266 12.24 5.71 -13.41
N SER A 267 13.24 6.55 -13.15
CA SER A 267 14.49 6.59 -13.94
C SER A 267 15.26 5.26 -13.84
N THR A 268 15.22 4.62 -12.67
CA THR A 268 15.82 3.30 -12.49
C THR A 268 14.97 2.19 -13.12
N LEU A 269 13.65 2.25 -12.94
CA LEU A 269 12.72 1.25 -13.46
C LEU A 269 12.68 1.26 -14.98
N ALA A 270 12.65 2.44 -15.59
CA ALA A 270 12.52 2.65 -17.03
C ALA A 270 13.53 1.87 -17.86
N LYS A 271 14.78 1.80 -17.37
CA LYS A 271 15.87 1.03 -18.00
C LYS A 271 15.57 -0.45 -18.15
N ASN A 272 14.73 -1.00 -17.28
CA ASN A 272 14.42 -2.43 -17.23
C ASN A 272 13.11 -2.81 -17.93
N VAL A 273 12.20 -1.84 -18.15
CA VAL A 273 10.82 -2.16 -18.55
C VAL A 273 10.39 -1.49 -19.85
N LEU A 274 10.96 -0.32 -20.20
CA LEU A 274 10.57 0.40 -21.40
C LEU A 274 11.18 -0.21 -22.66
N PRO A 275 10.48 -0.16 -23.80
CA PRO A 275 11.05 -0.46 -25.10
C PRO A 275 12.27 0.42 -25.39
N LEU A 276 13.26 -0.12 -26.13
CA LEU A 276 14.52 0.59 -26.44
C LEU A 276 14.28 1.95 -27.06
N ILE A 277 13.27 2.10 -27.93
CA ILE A 277 12.94 3.37 -28.58
C ILE A 277 12.53 4.44 -27.56
N GLU A 278 11.77 4.07 -26.53
CA GLU A 278 11.38 4.98 -25.45
C GLU A 278 12.58 5.36 -24.57
N GLN A 279 13.48 4.41 -24.32
CA GLN A 279 14.72 4.66 -23.58
C GLN A 279 15.62 5.66 -24.36
N LEU A 280 15.72 5.49 -25.68
CA LEU A 280 16.49 6.40 -26.54
C LEU A 280 15.86 7.80 -26.55
N LYS A 281 14.55 7.94 -26.71
CA LYS A 281 13.85 9.24 -26.62
C LYS A 281 14.10 9.93 -25.28
N PHE A 282 14.05 9.18 -24.18
CA PHE A 282 14.34 9.72 -22.85
C PHE A 282 15.78 10.18 -22.74
N LEU A 283 16.75 9.37 -23.20
CA LEU A 283 18.17 9.69 -23.16
C LEU A 283 18.49 10.91 -24.02
N THR A 284 18.00 10.97 -25.26
CA THR A 284 18.23 12.13 -26.16
C THR A 284 17.64 13.41 -25.59
N ASN A 285 16.44 13.34 -24.98
CA ASN A 285 15.87 14.51 -24.29
C ASN A 285 16.71 14.94 -23.08
N LEU A 286 17.23 13.99 -22.31
CA LEU A 286 18.11 14.29 -21.17
C LEU A 286 19.40 14.99 -21.62
N VAL A 287 20.05 14.47 -22.65
CA VAL A 287 21.27 15.05 -23.23
C VAL A 287 20.98 16.45 -23.79
N ALA A 288 19.91 16.60 -24.58
CA ALA A 288 19.52 17.88 -25.14
C ALA A 288 19.26 18.96 -24.07
N ARG A 289 18.57 18.57 -22.96
CA ARG A 289 18.31 19.48 -21.82
C ARG A 289 19.58 19.88 -21.07
N ASN A 290 20.58 19.03 -21.04
CA ASN A 290 21.86 19.35 -20.42
C ASN A 290 22.70 20.27 -21.30
N LEU A 291 22.64 20.13 -22.65
CA LEU A 291 23.37 20.95 -23.61
C LEU A 291 22.72 22.34 -23.83
N PHE A 292 21.39 22.41 -23.93
CA PHE A 292 20.63 23.61 -24.35
C PHE A 292 19.89 24.31 -23.19
N LYS A 293 20.42 24.31 -21.98
CA LYS A 293 19.80 24.88 -20.74
C LYS A 293 18.37 24.37 -20.46
N LYS A 294 18.16 23.83 -19.28
CA LYS A 294 16.91 23.15 -18.83
C LYS A 294 15.59 23.92 -19.03
N LYS A 295 15.64 25.25 -19.24
CA LYS A 295 14.45 26.09 -19.41
C LYS A 295 13.83 26.02 -20.83
N VAL A 296 14.58 25.61 -21.82
CA VAL A 296 14.13 25.66 -23.24
C VAL A 296 13.47 24.36 -23.67
N ILE A 297 13.96 23.23 -23.19
CA ILE A 297 13.45 21.90 -23.59
C ILE A 297 12.60 21.28 -22.47
N LYS A 298 11.32 21.02 -22.77
CA LYS A 298 10.39 20.36 -21.86
C LYS A 298 10.88 18.94 -21.53
N ALA A 299 10.81 18.55 -20.26
CA ALA A 299 11.17 17.20 -19.84
C ALA A 299 10.29 16.16 -20.55
N TYR A 300 10.93 15.18 -21.17
CA TYR A 300 10.22 14.03 -21.75
C TYR A 300 9.78 13.08 -20.64
N ALA A 301 8.48 12.80 -20.58
CA ALA A 301 7.94 11.76 -19.73
C ALA A 301 7.71 10.50 -20.60
N PRO A 302 8.44 9.40 -20.36
CA PRO A 302 8.27 8.17 -21.10
C PRO A 302 6.84 7.61 -20.99
N ASN A 303 6.39 6.95 -22.05
CA ASN A 303 5.08 6.33 -22.06
C ASN A 303 5.13 4.96 -21.37
N PHE A 304 4.79 4.92 -20.08
CA PHE A 304 4.74 3.67 -19.30
C PHE A 304 3.58 2.75 -19.66
N MET A 305 2.55 3.22 -20.39
CA MET A 305 1.48 2.37 -20.91
C MET A 305 1.99 1.36 -21.97
N LEU A 306 3.18 1.59 -22.54
CA LEU A 306 3.86 0.62 -23.40
C LEU A 306 4.53 -0.51 -22.62
N ALA A 307 4.75 -0.30 -21.32
CA ALA A 307 5.41 -1.25 -20.43
C ALA A 307 4.44 -2.01 -19.53
N PHE A 308 3.26 -1.45 -19.25
CA PHE A 308 2.34 -2.00 -18.27
C PHE A 308 0.89 -1.88 -18.73
N GLU A 309 0.13 -2.93 -18.51
CA GLU A 309 -1.31 -2.99 -18.74
C GLU A 309 -2.11 -2.49 -17.53
N HIS A 310 -1.56 -2.65 -16.28
CA HIS A 310 -2.23 -2.27 -15.05
C HIS A 310 -1.31 -1.47 -14.13
N PHE A 311 -1.90 -0.49 -13.45
CA PHE A 311 -1.24 0.41 -12.50
C PHE A 311 -1.95 0.33 -11.16
N CYS A 312 -1.20 0.03 -10.10
CA CYS A 312 -1.66 0.06 -8.72
C CYS A 312 -0.85 1.14 -7.99
N ILE A 313 -1.46 2.32 -7.84
CA ILE A 313 -0.81 3.52 -7.31
C ILE A 313 -1.35 3.81 -5.93
N HIS A 314 -0.50 3.67 -4.91
CA HIS A 314 -0.84 3.84 -3.50
C HIS A 314 -1.83 4.97 -3.23
N THR A 315 -2.85 4.68 -2.41
CA THR A 315 -3.97 5.57 -2.04
C THR A 315 -3.57 6.64 -1.01
N GLY A 316 -2.50 7.38 -1.29
CA GLY A 316 -2.00 8.44 -0.41
C GLY A 316 -2.90 9.67 -0.29
N GLY A 317 -4.04 9.68 -1.00
CA GLY A 317 -5.03 10.75 -1.08
C GLY A 317 -5.26 11.22 -2.52
N LYS A 318 -6.42 11.83 -2.78
CA LYS A 318 -6.84 12.26 -4.13
C LYS A 318 -5.79 13.12 -4.83
N ALA A 319 -5.21 14.10 -4.13
CA ALA A 319 -4.21 15.02 -4.71
C ALA A 319 -2.95 14.27 -5.20
N VAL A 320 -2.51 13.23 -4.48
CA VAL A 320 -1.37 12.40 -4.90
C VAL A 320 -1.72 11.61 -6.15
N GLN A 321 -2.91 11.01 -6.20
CA GLN A 321 -3.39 10.25 -7.36
C GLN A 321 -3.54 11.14 -8.61
N ASP A 322 -4.12 12.34 -8.47
CA ASP A 322 -4.27 13.31 -9.55
C ASP A 322 -2.90 13.76 -10.11
N GLN A 323 -1.93 13.99 -9.22
CA GLN A 323 -0.58 14.31 -9.63
C GLN A 323 0.10 13.14 -10.35
N MET A 324 -0.07 11.91 -9.88
CA MET A 324 0.46 10.72 -10.54
C MET A 324 -0.14 10.51 -11.93
N GLN A 325 -1.45 10.68 -12.07
CA GLN A 325 -2.13 10.64 -13.38
C GLN A 325 -1.52 11.63 -14.35
N LYS A 326 -1.34 12.89 -13.91
CA LYS A 326 -0.76 13.96 -14.72
C LYS A 326 0.69 13.69 -15.12
N VAL A 327 1.53 13.25 -14.18
CA VAL A 327 2.96 13.00 -14.41
C VAL A 327 3.17 11.81 -15.34
N LEU A 328 2.44 10.71 -15.12
CA LEU A 328 2.55 9.48 -15.91
C LEU A 328 1.66 9.49 -17.16
N LYS A 329 0.82 10.52 -17.33
CA LYS A 329 -0.16 10.66 -18.43
C LYS A 329 -1.12 9.47 -18.53
N LEU A 330 -1.56 8.95 -17.41
CA LEU A 330 -2.46 7.81 -17.35
C LEU A 330 -3.89 8.22 -17.70
N SER A 331 -4.63 7.31 -18.34
CA SER A 331 -6.07 7.50 -18.55
C SER A 331 -6.85 7.23 -17.26
N ASP A 332 -8.12 7.64 -17.24
CA ASP A 332 -9.01 7.36 -16.10
C ASP A 332 -9.17 5.86 -15.86
N TRP A 333 -9.18 5.05 -16.92
CA TRP A 333 -9.23 3.59 -16.81
C TRP A 333 -8.02 3.00 -16.06
N HIS A 334 -6.81 3.57 -16.27
CA HIS A 334 -5.60 3.13 -15.55
C HIS A 334 -5.60 3.60 -14.08
N MET A 335 -6.24 4.75 -13.80
CA MET A 335 -6.32 5.30 -12.45
C MET A 335 -7.49 4.73 -11.63
N GLU A 336 -8.46 4.12 -12.29
CA GLU A 336 -9.69 3.61 -11.67
C GLU A 336 -9.43 2.68 -10.49
N PRO A 337 -8.54 1.66 -10.56
CA PRO A 337 -8.27 0.79 -9.42
C PRO A 337 -7.84 1.55 -8.18
N SER A 338 -6.94 2.53 -8.33
CA SER A 338 -6.42 3.34 -7.24
C SER A 338 -7.46 4.31 -6.69
N ARG A 339 -8.26 4.95 -7.56
CA ARG A 339 -9.34 5.85 -7.14
C ARG A 339 -10.46 5.12 -6.43
N MET A 340 -10.89 3.96 -6.96
CA MET A 340 -11.94 3.17 -6.33
C MET A 340 -11.48 2.56 -5.01
N THR A 341 -10.21 2.18 -4.90
CA THR A 341 -9.63 1.72 -3.62
C THR A 341 -9.61 2.84 -2.59
N LEU A 342 -9.20 4.06 -2.96
CA LEU A 342 -9.28 5.22 -2.06
C LEU A 342 -10.73 5.51 -1.65
N TYR A 343 -11.66 5.43 -2.60
CA TYR A 343 -13.07 5.68 -2.33
C TYR A 343 -13.67 4.66 -1.35
N ARG A 344 -13.42 3.38 -1.56
CA ARG A 344 -14.07 2.29 -0.82
C ARG A 344 -13.35 1.89 0.47
N TYR A 345 -12.02 1.90 0.46
CA TYR A 345 -11.19 1.43 1.58
C TYR A 345 -10.34 2.54 2.21
N GLY A 346 -10.29 3.73 1.62
CA GLY A 346 -9.42 4.81 2.09
C GLY A 346 -7.93 4.48 1.91
N ASN A 347 -7.11 5.10 2.74
CA ASN A 347 -5.68 4.79 2.80
C ASN A 347 -5.43 3.69 3.85
N THR A 348 -5.25 2.45 3.40
CA THR A 348 -4.89 1.30 4.24
C THR A 348 -3.37 1.13 4.37
N SER A 349 -2.60 2.22 4.20
CA SER A 349 -1.14 2.26 4.28
C SER A 349 -0.48 1.28 3.31
N SER A 350 0.39 0.40 3.81
CA SER A 350 1.22 -0.51 3.02
C SER A 350 0.43 -1.61 2.29
N SER A 351 -0.82 -1.85 2.66
CA SER A 351 -1.68 -2.85 2.02
C SER A 351 -2.47 -2.32 0.82
N SER A 352 -2.58 -0.99 0.63
CA SER A 352 -3.43 -0.35 -0.38
C SER A 352 -3.26 -0.91 -1.79
N VAL A 353 -2.02 -1.09 -2.25
CA VAL A 353 -1.72 -1.57 -3.61
C VAL A 353 -2.21 -3.00 -3.87
N TRP A 354 -2.49 -3.77 -2.82
CA TRP A 354 -3.06 -5.11 -2.93
C TRP A 354 -4.57 -5.05 -3.13
N TYR A 355 -5.29 -4.10 -2.50
CA TYR A 355 -6.70 -3.85 -2.78
C TYR A 355 -6.93 -3.37 -4.21
N GLU A 356 -5.98 -2.61 -4.76
CA GLU A 356 -6.00 -2.16 -6.15
C GLU A 356 -5.80 -3.32 -7.13
N LEU A 357 -4.88 -4.23 -6.82
CA LEU A 357 -4.69 -5.45 -7.61
C LEU A 357 -5.93 -6.36 -7.52
N ALA A 358 -6.51 -6.52 -6.32
CA ALA A 358 -7.76 -7.24 -6.12
C ALA A 358 -8.93 -6.63 -6.92
N TYR A 359 -8.97 -5.29 -7.03
CA TYR A 359 -9.94 -4.61 -7.90
C TYR A 359 -9.76 -4.99 -9.38
N CYS A 360 -8.52 -5.00 -9.88
CA CYS A 360 -8.23 -5.41 -11.25
C CYS A 360 -8.64 -6.87 -11.51
N GLU A 361 -8.41 -7.77 -10.54
CA GLU A 361 -8.84 -9.17 -10.60
C GLU A 361 -10.36 -9.29 -10.61
N ALA A 362 -11.07 -8.63 -9.68
CA ALA A 362 -12.52 -8.66 -9.60
C ALA A 362 -13.23 -8.08 -10.85
N LYS A 363 -12.60 -7.09 -11.50
CA LYS A 363 -13.07 -6.55 -12.78
C LYS A 363 -12.77 -7.46 -14.00
N GLY A 364 -12.10 -8.60 -13.80
CA GLY A 364 -11.70 -9.49 -14.90
C GLY A 364 -10.70 -8.86 -15.89
N ARG A 365 -9.95 -7.86 -15.43
CA ARG A 365 -8.99 -7.11 -16.29
C ARG A 365 -7.67 -7.84 -16.48
N VAL A 366 -7.29 -8.73 -15.56
CA VAL A 366 -5.98 -9.37 -15.57
C VAL A 366 -6.00 -10.59 -16.49
N LYS A 367 -5.18 -10.55 -17.55
CA LYS A 367 -4.99 -11.64 -18.50
C LYS A 367 -3.56 -12.17 -18.42
N LYS A 368 -3.37 -13.46 -18.77
CA LYS A 368 -2.04 -14.05 -18.89
C LYS A 368 -1.15 -13.19 -19.79
N GLY A 369 0.05 -12.91 -19.32
CA GLY A 369 1.01 -12.08 -20.06
C GLY A 369 0.95 -10.59 -19.66
N HIS A 370 -0.11 -10.12 -19.00
CA HIS A 370 -0.19 -8.73 -18.54
C HIS A 370 0.89 -8.41 -17.52
N ARG A 371 1.34 -7.16 -17.52
CA ARG A 371 2.33 -6.61 -16.61
C ARG A 371 1.65 -5.60 -15.71
N ILE A 372 1.83 -5.79 -14.41
CA ILE A 372 1.24 -4.96 -13.38
C ILE A 372 2.35 -4.17 -12.69
N TRP A 373 2.19 -2.87 -12.58
CA TRP A 373 3.09 -2.01 -11.83
C TRP A 373 2.42 -1.54 -10.54
N GLN A 374 2.93 -2.04 -9.41
CA GLN A 374 2.61 -1.50 -8.10
C GLN A 374 3.65 -0.44 -7.73
N ILE A 375 3.19 0.76 -7.33
CA ILE A 375 4.04 1.85 -6.86
C ILE A 375 3.49 2.41 -5.55
N ALA A 376 4.35 2.52 -4.55
CA ALA A 376 3.99 3.02 -3.25
C ALA A 376 4.99 4.05 -2.74
N PHE A 377 4.43 5.06 -2.05
CA PHE A 377 5.19 6.09 -1.35
C PHE A 377 5.14 5.85 0.14
N GLY A 378 6.14 6.32 0.88
CA GLY A 378 6.17 6.18 2.34
C GLY A 378 7.08 7.19 3.00
N SER A 379 6.93 7.30 4.32
CA SER A 379 7.78 8.18 5.14
C SER A 379 9.27 7.92 4.95
N GLY A 380 10.06 8.98 5.15
CA GLY A 380 11.48 8.88 5.11
C GLY A 380 12.28 9.61 4.02
N PHE A 381 11.89 10.14 2.86
CA PHE A 381 10.79 9.75 2.01
C PHE A 381 11.17 8.56 1.11
N LYS A 382 10.26 7.66 0.84
CA LYS A 382 10.55 6.49 0.01
C LYS A 382 9.58 6.40 -1.17
N CYS A 383 10.06 5.84 -2.29
CA CYS A 383 9.24 5.41 -3.42
C CYS A 383 9.71 4.03 -3.85
N ASN A 384 8.82 3.06 -3.84
CA ASN A 384 9.15 1.68 -4.20
C ASN A 384 8.20 1.18 -5.28
N SER A 385 8.74 0.42 -6.22
CA SER A 385 8.02 -0.18 -7.34
C SER A 385 8.21 -1.69 -7.37
N ALA A 386 7.14 -2.43 -7.61
CA ALA A 386 7.19 -3.85 -7.95
C ALA A 386 6.49 -4.09 -9.28
N VAL A 387 7.09 -4.89 -10.15
CA VAL A 387 6.55 -5.28 -11.44
C VAL A 387 6.25 -6.76 -11.43
N TRP A 388 4.99 -7.07 -11.61
CA TRP A 388 4.48 -8.42 -11.67
C TRP A 388 4.10 -8.78 -13.10
N TYR A 389 4.31 -10.04 -13.44
CA TYR A 389 3.89 -10.61 -14.71
C TYR A 389 2.82 -11.68 -14.44
N ALA A 390 1.64 -11.55 -15.05
CA ALA A 390 0.54 -12.48 -14.86
C ALA A 390 0.82 -13.81 -15.57
N LEU A 391 0.86 -14.88 -14.80
CA LEU A 391 1.10 -16.24 -15.32
C LEU A 391 -0.16 -16.89 -15.88
N GLN A 392 -1.33 -16.40 -15.46
CA GLN A 392 -2.62 -16.89 -15.88
C GLN A 392 -3.62 -15.74 -16.05
N THR A 393 -4.69 -15.99 -16.79
CA THR A 393 -5.86 -15.11 -16.82
C THR A 393 -6.67 -15.34 -15.55
N ILE A 394 -7.00 -14.27 -14.83
CA ILE A 394 -7.77 -14.35 -13.59
C ILE A 394 -9.27 -14.36 -13.95
N ASP A 395 -9.95 -15.42 -13.52
CA ASP A 395 -11.40 -15.54 -13.68
C ASP A 395 -12.12 -14.88 -12.49
N PRO A 396 -12.79 -13.74 -12.68
CA PRO A 396 -13.40 -12.99 -11.58
C PRO A 396 -14.50 -13.76 -10.85
N VAL A 397 -15.11 -14.75 -11.50
CA VAL A 397 -16.17 -15.58 -10.88
C VAL A 397 -15.60 -16.57 -9.86
N LYS A 398 -14.36 -17.01 -10.06
CA LYS A 398 -13.67 -17.94 -9.16
C LYS A 398 -12.88 -17.23 -8.06
N GLU A 399 -12.67 -15.93 -8.24
CA GLU A 399 -11.91 -15.13 -7.26
C GLU A 399 -12.80 -14.66 -6.13
N LYS A 400 -12.38 -15.00 -4.89
CA LYS A 400 -12.95 -14.42 -3.69
C LYS A 400 -11.98 -13.38 -3.17
N ASN A 401 -12.39 -12.12 -3.18
CA ASN A 401 -11.62 -11.00 -2.69
C ASN A 401 -12.56 -9.91 -2.12
N PRO A 402 -12.06 -8.86 -1.46
CA PRO A 402 -12.92 -7.88 -0.79
C PRO A 402 -13.89 -7.12 -1.72
N TRP A 403 -13.69 -7.19 -3.04
CA TRP A 403 -14.54 -6.54 -4.04
C TRP A 403 -15.64 -7.41 -4.62
N THR A 404 -15.53 -8.73 -4.49
CA THR A 404 -16.37 -9.70 -5.23
C THR A 404 -17.86 -9.40 -5.12
N ASP A 405 -18.35 -9.09 -3.92
CA ASP A 405 -19.78 -8.89 -3.67
C ASP A 405 -20.31 -7.55 -4.19
N GLU A 406 -19.44 -6.56 -4.39
CA GLU A 406 -19.82 -5.17 -4.69
C GLU A 406 -19.13 -4.60 -5.95
N ILE A 407 -18.35 -5.39 -6.68
CA ILE A 407 -17.59 -4.90 -7.84
C ILE A 407 -18.48 -4.31 -8.95
N HIS A 408 -19.73 -4.76 -9.04
CA HIS A 408 -20.72 -4.27 -9.99
C HIS A 408 -21.18 -2.83 -9.71
N GLU A 409 -21.03 -2.35 -8.45
CA GLU A 409 -21.31 -0.96 -8.08
C GLU A 409 -20.22 0.02 -8.57
N PHE A 410 -19.08 -0.46 -9.03
CA PHE A 410 -17.92 0.34 -9.43
C PHE A 410 -17.68 0.31 -10.96
N PRO A 411 -17.08 1.37 -11.56
CA PRO A 411 -16.65 2.60 -10.90
C PRO A 411 -17.84 3.50 -10.52
N VAL A 412 -17.69 4.20 -9.40
CA VAL A 412 -18.58 5.31 -9.06
C VAL A 412 -18.00 6.61 -9.62
N ASN A 413 -18.86 7.53 -10.03
CA ASN A 413 -18.44 8.87 -10.41
C ASN A 413 -18.02 9.64 -9.16
N VAL A 414 -16.72 9.74 -8.93
CA VAL A 414 -16.16 10.65 -7.91
C VAL A 414 -16.14 12.03 -8.50
N THR A 415 -17.32 12.67 -8.57
CA THR A 415 -17.45 14.04 -9.07
C THR A 415 -16.60 14.99 -8.24
N ASN A 416 -15.91 15.90 -8.93
CA ASN A 416 -15.22 17.03 -8.31
C ASN A 416 -16.26 17.92 -7.63
N HIS A 417 -16.39 17.82 -6.30
CA HIS A 417 -17.01 18.82 -5.46
C HIS A 417 -15.95 19.73 -4.87
#